data_c9962330643df43f85085ad7b4f4902c
#
_entry.id   c9962330643df43f85085ad7b4f4902c
#
_cell.length_a   1.000
_cell.length_b   1.000
_cell.length_c   1.000
_cell.angle_alpha   90.00
_cell.angle_beta   90.00
_cell.angle_gamma   90.00
#
_symmetry.space_group_name_H-M   'P 1'
#
loop_
_entity.id
_entity.type
_entity.pdbx_description
1 polymer ?
#
loop_
_entity_poly.entity_id
_entity_poly.type
_entity_poly.pdbx_seq_one_letter_code
_entity_poly.pdbx_strand_id
1 'polypeptide(L)'
;FGAPVAFGRLRVTETITGYERRSVTDNRLICVVPLDLPPLVFETEGLWFCVPDGPRRATEDSLMHFMGSIHALEHASIGLMPLMVMADRNDFGGISTPMHAQLGMPAVFVYDGLPGGAGLCRSAFPRLAELFAAVRDLLLRCPCELGCPSCVRSPKCGSGNRPIDKAGALFLLERIMEAPAPSGDMAVSGLESEQPKEKTVMAADIELGGPAAGSSERIVAPLP
;
A
#
# COMPACT_ATOMS: atom_id res chain seq x y z
N PHE A 1 -18.26 11.06 -0.91
CA PHE A 1 -17.58 10.57 0.29
C PHE A 1 -16.62 11.62 0.85
N GLY A 2 -16.34 11.56 2.16
CA GLY A 2 -15.69 12.63 2.90
C GLY A 2 -14.17 12.61 2.96
N ALA A 3 -13.49 11.99 2.02
CA ALA A 3 -12.05 12.02 1.92
C ALA A 3 -11.59 12.96 0.80
N PRO A 4 -10.62 13.85 1.05
CA PRO A 4 -9.91 14.52 -0.03
C PRO A 4 -9.21 13.51 -0.92
N VAL A 5 -9.46 13.58 -2.22
CA VAL A 5 -8.84 12.69 -3.22
C VAL A 5 -8.16 13.51 -4.29
N ALA A 6 -7.05 13.00 -4.81
CA ALA A 6 -6.34 13.65 -5.89
C ALA A 6 -5.65 12.63 -6.81
N PHE A 7 -5.28 13.10 -7.99
CA PHE A 7 -4.50 12.39 -8.98
C PHE A 7 -3.39 13.33 -9.47
N GLY A 8 -2.20 12.79 -9.74
CA GLY A 8 -1.10 13.60 -10.24
C GLY A 8 0.18 12.81 -10.44
N ARG A 9 1.24 13.53 -10.81
CA ARG A 9 2.59 12.98 -10.91
C ARG A 9 3.20 12.80 -9.54
N LEU A 10 3.92 11.71 -9.35
CA LEU A 10 4.61 11.34 -8.11
C LEU A 10 6.07 11.03 -8.43
N ARG A 11 6.96 11.40 -7.52
CA ARG A 11 8.32 10.85 -7.48
C ARG A 11 8.35 9.79 -6.39
N VAL A 12 8.67 8.56 -6.78
CA VAL A 12 8.77 7.42 -5.88
C VAL A 12 10.24 7.13 -5.65
N THR A 13 10.62 6.95 -4.38
CA THR A 13 11.94 6.49 -3.97
C THR A 13 11.78 5.17 -3.23
N GLU A 14 12.40 4.12 -3.73
CA GLU A 14 12.43 2.80 -3.08
C GLU A 14 13.85 2.52 -2.59
N THR A 15 13.99 2.20 -1.30
CA THR A 15 15.26 1.82 -0.70
C THR A 15 15.16 0.41 -0.16
N ILE A 16 16.00 -0.49 -0.65
CA ILE A 16 16.12 -1.85 -0.11
C ILE A 16 17.17 -1.82 0.98
N THR A 17 16.74 -1.91 2.24
CA THR A 17 17.63 -1.83 3.40
C THR A 17 18.16 -3.18 3.87
N GLY A 18 17.62 -4.28 3.35
CA GLY A 18 18.04 -5.63 3.72
C GLY A 18 17.05 -6.70 3.32
N TYR A 19 17.38 -7.94 3.69
CA TYR A 19 16.49 -9.08 3.50
C TYR A 19 16.46 -9.97 4.75
N GLU A 20 15.35 -10.66 4.92
CA GLU A 20 15.19 -11.67 5.97
C GLU A 20 15.51 -13.06 5.43
N ARG A 21 16.44 -13.76 6.08
CA ARG A 21 16.64 -15.20 5.85
C ARG A 21 15.72 -15.97 6.79
N ARG A 22 14.90 -16.83 6.19
CA ARG A 22 13.93 -17.65 6.93
C ARG A 22 14.14 -19.13 6.62
N SER A 23 13.91 -19.97 7.62
CA SER A 23 13.91 -21.42 7.46
C SER A 23 12.74 -21.84 6.56
N VAL A 24 13.03 -22.70 5.59
CA VAL A 24 12.02 -23.23 4.66
C VAL A 24 11.05 -24.19 5.36
N THR A 25 11.51 -24.84 6.42
CA THR A 25 10.73 -25.89 7.09
C THR A 25 9.63 -25.32 7.98
N ASP A 26 9.93 -24.25 8.72
CA ASP A 26 9.06 -23.70 9.75
C ASP A 26 8.85 -22.16 9.62
N ASN A 27 9.37 -21.56 8.54
CA ASN A 27 9.33 -20.13 8.26
C ASN A 27 9.90 -19.24 9.41
N ARG A 28 10.73 -19.82 10.28
CA ARG A 28 11.38 -19.11 11.38
C ARG A 28 12.44 -18.15 10.84
N LEU A 29 12.44 -16.91 11.35
CA LEU A 29 13.49 -15.94 11.04
C LEU A 29 14.86 -16.47 11.54
N ILE A 30 15.82 -16.60 10.63
CA ILE A 30 17.20 -16.99 10.93
C ILE A 30 18.03 -15.74 11.23
N CYS A 31 18.03 -14.78 10.31
CA CYS A 31 18.71 -13.50 10.48
C CYS A 31 18.15 -12.46 9.53
N VAL A 32 18.48 -11.19 9.78
CA VAL A 32 18.27 -10.07 8.85
C VAL A 32 19.64 -9.68 8.33
N VAL A 33 19.79 -9.62 7.02
CA VAL A 33 21.02 -9.20 6.35
C VAL A 33 20.83 -7.78 5.85
N PRO A 34 21.53 -6.78 6.38
CA PRO A 34 21.45 -5.41 5.89
C PRO A 34 22.10 -5.29 4.51
N LEU A 35 21.53 -4.43 3.67
CA LEU A 35 22.07 -4.08 2.37
C LEU A 35 22.29 -2.56 2.31
N ASP A 36 23.34 -2.16 1.64
CA ASP A 36 23.65 -0.77 1.31
C ASP A 36 23.57 -0.60 -0.21
N LEU A 37 22.33 -0.45 -0.71
CA LEU A 37 22.05 -0.29 -2.12
C LEU A 37 21.60 1.15 -2.42
N PRO A 38 21.96 1.71 -3.58
CA PRO A 38 21.44 3.00 -3.97
C PRO A 38 19.92 2.93 -4.11
N PRO A 39 19.19 3.99 -3.73
CA PRO A 39 17.75 4.03 -3.88
C PRO A 39 17.36 4.02 -5.37
N LEU A 40 16.29 3.32 -5.69
CA LEU A 40 15.63 3.43 -6.98
C LEU A 40 14.69 4.63 -6.95
N VAL A 41 14.93 5.60 -7.83
CA VAL A 41 14.11 6.81 -7.93
C VAL A 41 13.49 6.87 -9.32
N PHE A 42 12.17 7.05 -9.39
CA PHE A 42 11.47 7.23 -10.65
C PHE A 42 10.25 8.13 -10.49
N GLU A 43 9.84 8.78 -11.58
CA GLU A 43 8.61 9.54 -11.64
C GLU A 43 7.51 8.68 -12.27
N THR A 44 6.29 8.82 -11.77
CA THR A 44 5.12 8.07 -12.23
C THR A 44 3.84 8.85 -12.02
N GLU A 45 2.71 8.27 -12.39
CA GLU A 45 1.38 8.79 -12.09
C GLU A 45 0.75 7.99 -10.94
N GLY A 46 -0.02 8.67 -10.11
CA GLY A 46 -0.72 8.01 -9.02
C GLY A 46 -1.96 8.77 -8.56
N LEU A 47 -2.80 8.06 -7.86
CA LEU A 47 -3.94 8.61 -7.13
C LEU A 47 -3.71 8.44 -5.63
N TRP A 48 -4.31 9.33 -4.85
CA TRP A 48 -4.25 9.21 -3.39
C TRP A 48 -5.52 9.74 -2.77
N PHE A 49 -5.78 9.26 -1.58
CA PHE A 49 -6.80 9.82 -0.70
C PHE A 49 -6.22 10.10 0.67
N CYS A 50 -6.70 11.17 1.28
CA CYS A 50 -6.31 11.56 2.62
C CYS A 50 -7.38 11.14 3.62
N VAL A 51 -6.98 10.85 4.85
CA VAL A 51 -7.91 10.50 5.92
C VAL A 51 -8.17 11.73 6.78
N PRO A 52 -9.41 12.25 6.82
CA PRO A 52 -9.77 13.37 7.68
C PRO A 52 -9.69 13.01 9.16
N ASP A 53 -9.53 14.01 10.00
CA ASP A 53 -9.41 13.85 11.45
C ASP A 53 -10.61 13.13 12.10
N GLY A 54 -11.83 13.36 11.62
CA GLY A 54 -13.03 12.71 12.16
C GLY A 54 -12.98 11.19 12.04
N PRO A 55 -12.89 10.60 10.83
CA PRO A 55 -12.69 9.17 10.62
C PRO A 55 -11.46 8.61 11.33
N ARG A 56 -10.34 9.33 11.33
CA ARG A 56 -9.13 8.93 12.04
C ARG A 56 -9.39 8.75 13.53
N ARG A 57 -9.88 9.80 14.21
CA ARG A 57 -10.16 9.76 15.66
C ARG A 57 -11.18 8.69 16.01
N ALA A 58 -12.26 8.56 15.23
CA ALA A 58 -13.24 7.50 15.45
C ALA A 58 -12.61 6.10 15.41
N THR A 59 -11.63 5.87 14.53
CA THR A 59 -10.89 4.61 14.45
C THR A 59 -10.02 4.40 15.69
N GLU A 60 -9.27 5.42 16.11
CA GLU A 60 -8.41 5.40 17.30
C GLU A 60 -9.22 5.21 18.58
N ASP A 61 -10.34 5.96 18.74
CA ASP A 61 -11.26 5.87 19.89
C ASP A 61 -11.93 4.49 20.00
N SER A 62 -12.11 3.80 18.86
CA SER A 62 -12.61 2.42 18.81
C SER A 62 -11.53 1.38 19.11
N LEU A 63 -10.34 1.79 19.58
CA LEU A 63 -9.19 0.95 19.91
C LEU A 63 -8.67 0.13 18.71
N MET A 64 -8.88 0.59 17.50
CA MET A 64 -8.37 -0.02 16.27
C MET A 64 -6.99 0.57 15.92
N HIS A 65 -6.17 -0.25 15.28
CA HIS A 65 -4.82 0.17 14.93
C HIS A 65 -4.82 1.04 13.66
N PHE A 66 -4.86 2.37 13.81
CA PHE A 66 -5.00 3.31 12.69
C PHE A 66 -4.00 3.09 11.55
N MET A 67 -2.69 2.98 11.84
CA MET A 67 -1.67 2.70 10.80
C MET A 67 -1.95 1.36 10.11
N GLY A 68 -2.35 0.33 10.86
CA GLY A 68 -2.73 -0.97 10.29
C GLY A 68 -3.96 -0.89 9.41
N SER A 69 -4.91 -0.01 9.73
CA SER A 69 -6.14 0.23 8.98
C SER A 69 -5.83 0.87 7.61
N ILE A 70 -5.05 1.95 7.57
CA ILE A 70 -4.68 2.60 6.30
C ILE A 70 -3.79 1.70 5.44
N HIS A 71 -2.92 0.91 6.04
CA HIS A 71 -2.08 -0.07 5.36
C HIS A 71 -2.93 -1.21 4.75
N ALA A 72 -3.93 -1.70 5.46
CA ALA A 72 -4.87 -2.68 4.93
C ALA A 72 -5.70 -2.11 3.78
N LEU A 73 -6.12 -0.83 3.85
CA LEU A 73 -6.81 -0.14 2.75
C LEU A 73 -5.92 0.02 1.52
N GLU A 74 -4.65 0.34 1.69
CA GLU A 74 -3.66 0.37 0.60
C GLU A 74 -3.63 -0.97 -0.13
N HIS A 75 -3.40 -2.05 0.60
CA HIS A 75 -3.30 -3.39 0.01
C HIS A 75 -4.59 -3.86 -0.68
N ALA A 76 -5.74 -3.62 -0.05
CA ALA A 76 -7.03 -3.97 -0.62
C ALA A 76 -7.32 -3.17 -1.90
N SER A 77 -6.98 -1.87 -1.90
CA SER A 77 -7.13 -1.01 -3.08
C SER A 77 -6.27 -1.51 -4.23
N ILE A 78 -4.96 -1.74 -4.00
CA ILE A 78 -4.05 -2.31 -5.02
C ILE A 78 -4.56 -3.67 -5.51
N GLY A 79 -5.09 -4.50 -4.61
CA GLY A 79 -5.62 -5.81 -4.95
C GLY A 79 -6.81 -5.78 -5.90
N LEU A 80 -7.61 -4.72 -5.87
CA LEU A 80 -8.81 -4.54 -6.68
C LEU A 80 -8.61 -3.63 -7.90
N MET A 81 -7.54 -2.85 -7.97
CA MET A 81 -7.22 -2.02 -9.14
C MET A 81 -7.25 -2.78 -10.47
N PRO A 82 -6.73 -4.03 -10.58
CA PRO A 82 -6.82 -4.82 -11.81
C PRO A 82 -8.24 -5.01 -12.35
N LEU A 83 -9.23 -5.06 -11.48
CA LEU A 83 -10.63 -5.19 -11.89
C LEU A 83 -11.21 -3.89 -12.45
N MET A 84 -10.59 -2.75 -12.11
CA MET A 84 -11.03 -1.44 -12.59
C MET A 84 -10.46 -1.11 -13.97
N VAL A 85 -9.22 -1.52 -14.26
CA VAL A 85 -8.47 -1.03 -15.43
C VAL A 85 -7.80 -2.12 -16.25
N MET A 86 -8.16 -3.39 -16.05
CA MET A 86 -7.64 -4.55 -16.81
C MET A 86 -6.11 -4.61 -16.86
N ALA A 87 -5.48 -4.50 -15.70
CA ALA A 87 -4.03 -4.56 -15.52
C ALA A 87 -3.65 -5.72 -14.60
N ASP A 88 -2.36 -5.99 -14.43
CA ASP A 88 -1.86 -6.92 -13.42
C ASP A 88 -1.67 -6.19 -12.07
N ARG A 89 -1.82 -6.92 -10.97
CA ARG A 89 -1.55 -6.38 -9.62
C ARG A 89 -0.12 -5.86 -9.49
N ASN A 90 0.80 -6.41 -10.27
CA ASN A 90 2.20 -6.04 -10.28
C ASN A 90 2.47 -4.68 -10.96
N ASP A 91 1.51 -4.19 -11.73
CA ASP A 91 1.58 -2.89 -12.39
C ASP A 91 1.32 -1.72 -11.43
N PHE A 92 1.00 -2.02 -10.17
CA PHE A 92 0.72 -1.02 -9.15
C PHE A 92 1.68 -1.12 -7.97
N GLY A 93 2.06 0.04 -7.44
CA GLY A 93 2.66 0.21 -6.14
C GLY A 93 1.77 1.03 -5.22
N GLY A 94 2.09 1.05 -3.93
CA GLY A 94 1.38 1.89 -2.97
C GLY A 94 2.22 2.23 -1.75
N ILE A 95 1.77 3.26 -1.05
CA ILE A 95 2.32 3.69 0.23
C ILE A 95 1.17 4.23 1.07
N SER A 96 1.11 3.81 2.34
CA SER A 96 0.27 4.42 3.36
C SER A 96 1.14 5.07 4.42
N THR A 97 0.74 6.26 4.87
CA THR A 97 1.47 6.99 5.91
C THR A 97 0.50 7.66 6.88
N PRO A 98 0.75 7.60 8.19
CA PRO A 98 -0.07 8.26 9.18
C PRO A 98 0.11 9.79 9.20
N MET A 99 1.15 10.29 8.54
CA MET A 99 1.42 11.71 8.35
C MET A 99 2.27 11.91 7.09
N HIS A 100 1.70 12.50 6.07
CA HIS A 100 2.44 12.85 4.87
C HIS A 100 2.98 14.27 4.96
N ALA A 101 4.29 14.45 4.80
CA ALA A 101 4.96 15.73 5.04
C ALA A 101 4.38 16.90 4.23
N GLN A 102 4.05 16.68 2.96
CA GLN A 102 3.51 17.73 2.09
C GLN A 102 2.00 17.94 2.26
N LEU A 103 1.26 16.89 2.65
CA LEU A 103 -0.19 16.98 2.81
C LEU A 103 -0.59 17.37 4.23
N GLY A 104 0.30 17.24 5.22
CA GLY A 104 0.02 17.51 6.62
C GLY A 104 -1.02 16.59 7.26
N MET A 105 -1.33 15.46 6.63
CA MET A 105 -2.38 14.54 7.05
C MET A 105 -2.08 13.09 6.62
N PRO A 106 -2.80 12.11 7.22
CA PRO A 106 -2.65 10.72 6.79
C PRO A 106 -3.09 10.53 5.34
N ALA A 107 -2.35 9.71 4.60
CA ALA A 107 -2.65 9.47 3.20
C ALA A 107 -2.35 8.04 2.77
N VAL A 108 -3.12 7.57 1.79
CA VAL A 108 -2.90 6.32 1.07
C VAL A 108 -2.70 6.66 -0.40
N PHE A 109 -1.58 6.24 -0.95
CA PHE A 109 -1.22 6.42 -2.35
C PHE A 109 -1.27 5.08 -3.06
N VAL A 110 -1.77 5.10 -4.30
CA VAL A 110 -1.65 4.02 -5.28
C VAL A 110 -1.06 4.64 -6.54
N TYR A 111 -0.03 4.05 -7.10
CA TYR A 111 0.66 4.59 -8.26
C TYR A 111 0.97 3.50 -9.29
N ASP A 112 1.14 3.93 -10.54
CA ASP A 112 1.60 3.05 -11.61
C ASP A 112 3.03 2.61 -11.33
N GLY A 113 3.28 1.30 -11.32
CA GLY A 113 4.58 0.71 -10.99
C GLY A 113 5.65 0.89 -12.07
N LEU A 114 5.33 1.62 -13.15
CA LEU A 114 6.21 1.86 -14.28
C LEU A 114 6.72 3.30 -14.30
N PRO A 115 8.02 3.54 -14.56
CA PRO A 115 8.54 4.88 -14.79
C PRO A 115 7.77 5.62 -15.90
N GLY A 116 7.39 6.84 -15.64
CA GLY A 116 6.57 7.67 -16.54
C GLY A 116 5.06 7.46 -16.40
N GLY A 117 4.64 6.37 -15.74
CA GLY A 117 3.25 5.97 -15.63
C GLY A 117 2.73 5.24 -16.90
N ALA A 118 1.74 4.38 -16.72
CA ALA A 118 1.04 3.67 -17.78
C ALA A 118 -0.40 4.17 -17.98
N GLY A 119 -0.82 5.20 -17.22
CA GLY A 119 -2.17 5.75 -17.27
C GLY A 119 -3.23 4.92 -16.54
N LEU A 120 -2.80 3.91 -15.77
CA LEU A 120 -3.71 3.01 -15.04
C LEU A 120 -4.42 3.74 -13.91
N CYS A 121 -3.67 4.45 -13.08
CA CYS A 121 -4.24 5.27 -12.01
C CYS A 121 -5.10 6.42 -12.55
N ARG A 122 -4.72 7.01 -13.69
CA ARG A 122 -5.52 8.02 -14.39
C ARG A 122 -6.89 7.46 -14.79
N SER A 123 -6.91 6.25 -15.35
CA SER A 123 -8.14 5.57 -15.77
C SER A 123 -9.02 5.12 -14.60
N ALA A 124 -8.41 4.77 -13.46
CA ALA A 124 -9.13 4.35 -12.27
C ALA A 124 -9.68 5.53 -11.45
N PHE A 125 -9.03 6.69 -11.49
CA PHE A 125 -9.37 7.83 -10.64
C PHE A 125 -10.85 8.28 -10.73
N PRO A 126 -11.49 8.38 -11.92
CA PRO A 126 -12.92 8.71 -11.99
C PRO A 126 -13.84 7.67 -11.35
N ARG A 127 -13.34 6.46 -11.14
CA ARG A 127 -14.08 5.32 -10.59
C ARG A 127 -13.72 5.02 -9.12
N LEU A 128 -13.10 5.96 -8.42
CA LEU A 128 -12.62 5.75 -7.06
C LEU A 128 -13.75 5.39 -6.07
N ALA A 129 -14.96 5.91 -6.27
CA ALA A 129 -16.12 5.53 -5.47
C ALA A 129 -16.51 4.05 -5.66
N GLU A 130 -16.39 3.53 -6.89
CA GLU A 130 -16.60 2.11 -7.18
C GLU A 130 -15.52 1.25 -6.52
N LEU A 131 -14.25 1.71 -6.56
CA LEU A 131 -13.15 1.04 -5.88
C LEU A 131 -13.41 0.95 -4.38
N PHE A 132 -13.81 2.04 -3.72
CA PHE A 132 -14.11 2.03 -2.30
C PHE A 132 -15.27 1.09 -1.94
N ALA A 133 -16.33 1.07 -2.74
CA ALA A 133 -17.43 0.13 -2.56
C ALA A 133 -16.95 -1.33 -2.70
N ALA A 134 -16.11 -1.61 -3.70
CA ALA A 134 -15.56 -2.94 -3.91
C ALA A 134 -14.60 -3.36 -2.79
N VAL A 135 -13.76 -2.44 -2.27
CA VAL A 135 -12.90 -2.69 -1.11
C VAL A 135 -13.73 -3.02 0.12
N ARG A 136 -14.78 -2.22 0.41
CA ARG A 136 -15.69 -2.50 1.53
C ARG A 136 -16.31 -3.90 1.40
N ASP A 137 -16.83 -4.24 0.24
CA ASP A 137 -17.45 -5.54 -0.03
C ASP A 137 -16.45 -6.69 0.13
N LEU A 138 -15.22 -6.51 -0.34
CA LEU A 138 -14.14 -7.50 -0.13
C LEU A 138 -13.86 -7.73 1.34
N LEU A 139 -13.72 -6.66 2.13
CA LEU A 139 -13.41 -6.74 3.56
C LEU A 139 -14.55 -7.39 4.35
N LEU A 140 -15.80 -7.09 4.00
CA LEU A 140 -17.00 -7.68 4.61
C LEU A 140 -17.15 -9.17 4.29
N ARG A 141 -16.97 -9.56 3.03
CA ARG A 141 -17.23 -10.94 2.58
C ARG A 141 -16.09 -11.90 2.85
N CYS A 142 -14.88 -11.41 3.02
CA CYS A 142 -13.75 -12.28 3.31
C CYS A 142 -13.88 -12.89 4.72
N PRO A 143 -13.94 -14.21 4.89
CA PRO A 143 -14.22 -14.84 6.18
C PRO A 143 -13.04 -14.79 7.17
N CYS A 144 -11.87 -14.33 6.74
CA CYS A 144 -10.71 -14.24 7.63
C CYS A 144 -10.88 -13.13 8.68
N GLU A 145 -10.36 -13.33 9.88
CA GLU A 145 -10.43 -12.36 10.97
C GLU A 145 -9.28 -11.34 10.89
N LEU A 146 -8.06 -11.81 10.74
CA LEU A 146 -6.84 -10.98 10.85
C LEU A 146 -6.26 -10.53 9.49
N GLY A 147 -7.01 -10.72 8.41
CA GLY A 147 -6.52 -10.47 7.07
C GLY A 147 -5.80 -11.68 6.45
N CYS A 148 -5.97 -11.87 5.15
CA CYS A 148 -5.36 -12.95 4.37
C CYS A 148 -4.88 -12.43 3.00
N PRO A 149 -4.14 -13.25 2.23
CA PRO A 149 -3.67 -12.87 0.90
C PRO A 149 -4.78 -12.52 -0.10
N SER A 150 -6.01 -12.99 0.15
CA SER A 150 -7.16 -12.67 -0.71
C SER A 150 -7.80 -11.32 -0.40
N CYS A 151 -7.42 -10.64 0.69
CA CYS A 151 -8.01 -9.33 1.04
C CYS A 151 -6.95 -8.25 1.32
N VAL A 152 -6.23 -8.32 2.44
CA VAL A 152 -5.37 -7.21 2.90
C VAL A 152 -3.88 -7.57 3.01
N ARG A 153 -3.47 -8.80 2.74
CA ARG A 153 -2.06 -9.17 2.78
C ARG A 153 -1.45 -9.20 1.38
N SER A 154 -0.26 -8.61 1.25
CA SER A 154 0.47 -8.59 0.00
C SER A 154 1.82 -9.31 0.16
N PRO A 155 2.19 -10.20 -0.77
CA PRO A 155 3.54 -10.79 -0.77
C PRO A 155 4.64 -9.78 -1.08
N LYS A 156 4.28 -8.64 -1.69
CA LYS A 156 5.19 -7.54 -2.04
C LYS A 156 5.32 -6.48 -0.94
N CYS A 157 4.70 -6.69 0.21
CA CYS A 157 4.74 -5.71 1.29
C CYS A 157 6.12 -5.66 1.94
N GLY A 158 6.80 -4.52 1.81
CA GLY A 158 8.13 -4.30 2.37
C GLY A 158 8.18 -4.32 3.90
N SER A 159 7.06 -4.09 4.59
CA SER A 159 6.97 -4.20 6.05
C SER A 159 6.54 -5.61 6.53
N GLY A 160 6.45 -6.60 5.63
CA GLY A 160 5.98 -7.95 5.96
C GLY A 160 4.52 -7.96 6.43
N ASN A 161 3.68 -7.07 5.92
CA ASN A 161 2.27 -6.89 6.31
C ASN A 161 2.10 -6.50 7.80
N ARG A 162 2.96 -5.63 8.31
CA ARG A 162 2.91 -5.19 9.72
C ARG A 162 3.08 -3.68 9.81
N PRO A 163 2.21 -2.99 10.58
CA PRO A 163 0.95 -3.50 11.13
C PRO A 163 -0.12 -3.68 10.04
N ILE A 164 -1.06 -4.60 10.26
CA ILE A 164 -2.27 -4.78 9.44
C ILE A 164 -3.48 -4.92 10.37
N ASP A 165 -4.54 -4.15 10.11
CA ASP A 165 -5.81 -4.23 10.83
C ASP A 165 -6.97 -4.25 9.82
N LYS A 166 -7.50 -5.43 9.54
CA LYS A 166 -8.62 -5.62 8.61
C LYS A 166 -9.91 -5.01 9.13
N ALA A 167 -10.21 -5.21 10.41
CA ALA A 167 -11.43 -4.69 11.03
C ALA A 167 -11.40 -3.17 11.08
N GLY A 168 -10.25 -2.60 11.46
CA GLY A 168 -10.04 -1.17 11.45
C GLY A 168 -10.09 -0.57 10.05
N ALA A 169 -9.60 -1.28 9.03
CA ALA A 169 -9.73 -0.84 7.63
C ALA A 169 -11.19 -0.73 7.18
N LEU A 170 -12.01 -1.74 7.49
CA LEU A 170 -13.43 -1.72 7.18
C LEU A 170 -14.12 -0.55 7.89
N PHE A 171 -13.92 -0.43 9.19
CA PHE A 171 -14.49 0.64 9.99
C PHE A 171 -14.10 2.03 9.48
N LEU A 172 -12.81 2.24 9.24
CA LEU A 172 -12.30 3.51 8.72
C LEU A 172 -12.90 3.86 7.35
N LEU A 173 -12.96 2.88 6.45
CA LEU A 173 -13.52 3.08 5.11
C LEU A 173 -15.01 3.46 5.18
N GLU A 174 -15.79 2.82 6.03
CA GLU A 174 -17.21 3.16 6.25
C GLU A 174 -17.36 4.59 6.76
N ARG A 175 -16.54 5.01 7.73
CA ARG A 175 -16.54 6.41 8.23
C ARG A 175 -16.17 7.41 7.13
N ILE A 176 -15.22 7.07 6.27
CA ILE A 176 -14.85 7.90 5.11
C ILE A 176 -16.01 8.01 4.12
N MET A 177 -16.69 6.89 3.84
CA MET A 177 -17.81 6.86 2.88
C MET A 177 -19.04 7.59 3.39
N GLU A 178 -19.30 7.57 4.70
CA GLU A 178 -20.44 8.24 5.35
C GLU A 178 -20.20 9.75 5.58
N ALA A 179 -18.95 10.16 5.70
CA ALA A 179 -18.62 11.56 5.96
C ALA A 179 -19.07 12.47 4.80
N PRO A 180 -19.55 13.68 5.06
CA PRO A 180 -19.88 14.63 4.02
C PRO A 180 -18.62 14.98 3.20
N ALA A 181 -18.83 15.29 1.93
CA ALA A 181 -17.74 15.76 1.08
C ALA A 181 -17.10 17.01 1.73
N PRO A 182 -15.76 17.13 1.69
CA PRO A 182 -15.07 18.27 2.27
C PRO A 182 -15.60 19.56 1.67
N SER A 183 -16.07 20.46 2.52
CA SER A 183 -16.54 21.79 2.12
C SER A 183 -15.34 22.70 1.88
N GLY A 184 -15.07 23.05 0.65
CA GLY A 184 -14.02 24.00 0.25
C GLY A 184 -13.04 23.39 -0.74
N ASP A 185 -12.35 24.27 -1.46
CA ASP A 185 -11.31 23.98 -2.47
C ASP A 185 -10.06 23.26 -1.91
N MET A 186 -10.25 22.09 -1.29
CA MET A 186 -9.18 21.13 -1.05
C MET A 186 -9.06 20.16 -2.23
N ALA A 187 -9.38 20.62 -3.43
CA ALA A 187 -8.81 20.05 -4.62
C ALA A 187 -7.32 20.34 -4.54
N VAL A 188 -6.54 19.36 -4.08
CA VAL A 188 -5.08 19.43 -4.16
C VAL A 188 -4.72 19.33 -5.63
N SER A 189 -4.92 20.45 -6.33
CA SER A 189 -4.52 20.64 -7.71
C SER A 189 -2.99 20.59 -7.74
N GLY A 190 -2.45 19.60 -8.46
CA GLY A 190 -1.09 19.64 -8.98
C GLY A 190 -0.01 19.92 -7.93
N LEU A 191 0.22 18.98 -7.01
CA LEU A 191 1.51 18.96 -6.32
C LEU A 191 2.56 18.48 -7.33
N GLU A 192 3.23 19.43 -7.97
CA GLU A 192 4.57 19.19 -8.48
C GLU A 192 5.46 18.92 -7.27
N SER A 193 5.53 17.65 -6.86
CA SER A 193 6.26 17.30 -5.66
C SER A 193 7.72 17.05 -6.01
N GLU A 194 8.57 17.94 -5.61
CA GLU A 194 10.05 17.77 -5.67
C GLU A 194 10.61 16.97 -4.48
N GLN A 195 9.78 16.30 -3.66
CA GLN A 195 10.31 15.53 -2.54
C GLN A 195 10.15 14.03 -2.73
N PRO A 196 11.22 13.26 -2.54
CA PRO A 196 11.18 11.81 -2.61
C PRO A 196 10.33 11.23 -1.46
N LYS A 197 9.48 10.25 -1.78
CA LYS A 197 8.84 9.40 -0.78
C LYS A 197 9.70 8.17 -0.60
N GLU A 198 10.18 7.98 0.59
CA GLU A 198 11.01 6.85 0.93
C GLU A 198 10.12 5.64 1.28
N LYS A 199 10.23 4.58 0.51
CA LYS A 199 9.65 3.28 0.81
C LYS A 199 10.78 2.32 1.15
N THR A 200 10.85 1.92 2.40
CA THR A 200 11.78 0.88 2.84
C THR A 200 11.20 -0.48 2.51
N VAL A 201 11.86 -1.24 1.65
CA VAL A 201 11.48 -2.60 1.27
C VAL A 201 12.50 -3.57 1.83
N MET A 202 12.00 -4.59 2.54
CA MET A 202 12.81 -5.75 2.93
C MET A 202 12.47 -6.91 1.99
N ALA A 203 13.49 -7.46 1.33
CA ALA A 203 13.35 -8.67 0.54
C ALA A 203 13.43 -9.92 1.43
N ALA A 204 12.65 -10.94 1.14
CA ALA A 204 12.69 -12.22 1.84
C ALA A 204 13.31 -13.30 0.95
N ASP A 205 14.37 -13.94 1.42
CA ASP A 205 14.96 -15.12 0.79
C ASP A 205 14.41 -16.41 1.39
N ILE A 206 14.08 -17.36 0.53
CA ILE A 206 13.63 -18.68 0.93
C ILE A 206 14.71 -19.68 0.52
N GLU A 207 15.41 -20.28 1.49
CA GLU A 207 16.28 -21.42 1.24
C GLU A 207 15.45 -22.68 0.97
N LEU A 208 15.51 -23.19 -0.24
CA LEU A 208 14.93 -24.49 -0.57
C LEU A 208 15.85 -25.58 -0.05
N GLY A 209 15.41 -26.32 0.95
CA GLY A 209 16.10 -27.48 1.49
C GLY A 209 16.08 -28.63 0.47
N GLY A 210 17.16 -28.77 -0.29
CA GLY A 210 17.50 -29.97 -1.08
C GLY A 210 18.80 -30.57 -0.57
N PRO A 211 19.12 -31.89 -0.85
CA PRO A 211 20.36 -32.47 -0.42
C PRO A 211 21.53 -31.70 -1.04
N ALA A 212 22.54 -31.46 -0.23
CA ALA A 212 23.69 -30.62 -0.48
C ALA A 212 24.35 -30.79 -1.87
N ALA A 213 24.12 -29.81 -2.73
CA ALA A 213 24.96 -29.51 -3.89
C ALA A 213 24.70 -28.10 -4.35
N GLY A 214 25.58 -27.16 -4.00
CA GLY A 214 25.71 -25.85 -4.61
C GLY A 214 24.61 -24.85 -4.22
N SER A 215 24.91 -23.96 -3.30
CA SER A 215 24.09 -22.81 -2.92
C SER A 215 23.86 -21.88 -4.10
N SER A 216 22.72 -21.98 -4.76
CA SER A 216 22.22 -20.92 -5.61
C SER A 216 21.26 -20.05 -4.77
N GLU A 217 21.75 -18.96 -4.25
CA GLU A 217 20.93 -17.92 -3.66
C GLU A 217 20.06 -17.29 -4.76
N ARG A 218 18.75 -17.50 -4.71
CA ARG A 218 17.82 -16.72 -5.51
C ARG A 218 17.34 -15.56 -4.64
N ILE A 219 17.90 -14.40 -4.93
CA ILE A 219 17.37 -13.13 -4.43
C ILE A 219 16.10 -12.83 -5.24
N VAL A 220 14.95 -12.94 -4.62
CA VAL A 220 13.72 -12.42 -5.19
C VAL A 220 13.61 -10.96 -4.76
N ALA A 221 14.31 -10.09 -5.50
CA ALA A 221 13.98 -8.68 -5.48
C ALA A 221 12.61 -8.51 -6.15
N PRO A 222 11.69 -7.65 -5.64
CA PRO A 222 10.55 -7.24 -6.44
C PRO A 222 11.12 -6.64 -7.73
N LEU A 223 10.77 -7.23 -8.86
CA LEU A 223 11.08 -6.65 -10.17
C LEU A 223 10.49 -5.24 -10.23
N PRO A 224 11.20 -4.32 -10.86
CA PRO A 224 10.80 -2.92 -10.97
C PRO A 224 9.41 -2.71 -11.56
#